data_94f9ecd63f5333a3f056311878cdc2ee
#
_entry.id   94f9ecd63f5333a3f056311878cdc2ee
#
_cell.length_a   1.000
_cell.length_b   1.000
_cell.length_c   1.000
_cell.angle_alpha   90.00
_cell.angle_beta   90.00
_cell.angle_gamma   90.00
#
_symmetry.space_group_name_H-M   'P 1'
#
loop_
_entity.id
_entity.type
_entity.pdbx_description
1 polymer ?
#
loop_
_entity_poly.entity_id
_entity_poly.type
_entity_poly.pdbx_seq_one_letter_code
_entity_poly.pdbx_strand_id
1 'polypeptide(L)'
;MREVFADLHVHIGRSENGKPIKITAAKSLNFANIAKECADRKGIQIVGIIDCASPYVLEDIENFLKTGEAYEIEDGGIIYKDKVCILLGSEVETSEVSRDGKCGAAHNVCFFPHLSDIKAFSKEMSNHIKNITLSTQRSNISLSLIHI
;
A
#
# COMPACT_ATOMS: atom_id res chain seq x y z
N MET A 1 18.70 -15.99 15.45
CA MET A 1 17.86 -14.84 14.98
C MET A 1 18.49 -14.35 13.69
N ARG A 2 17.70 -14.12 12.63
CA ARG A 2 18.20 -13.59 11.36
C ARG A 2 17.83 -12.11 11.29
N GLU A 3 18.79 -11.24 11.07
CA GLU A 3 18.55 -9.82 10.82
C GLU A 3 18.08 -9.62 9.38
N VAL A 4 17.11 -8.72 9.19
CA VAL A 4 16.55 -8.36 7.88
C VAL A 4 16.49 -6.83 7.75
N PHE A 5 16.67 -6.33 6.54
CA PHE A 5 16.44 -4.92 6.23
C PHE A 5 14.98 -4.74 5.78
N ALA A 6 14.30 -3.79 6.39
CA ALA A 6 12.90 -3.49 6.10
C ALA A 6 12.70 -1.99 5.84
N ASP A 7 11.84 -1.68 4.85
CA ASP A 7 11.29 -0.35 4.63
C ASP A 7 9.77 -0.49 4.55
N LEU A 8 9.05 0.01 5.55
CA LEU A 8 7.60 -0.19 5.69
C LEU A 8 6.76 0.99 5.19
N HIS A 9 7.38 1.98 4.52
CA HIS A 9 6.66 3.19 4.11
C HIS A 9 7.07 3.64 2.70
N VAL A 10 6.75 2.85 1.70
CA VAL A 10 7.11 3.14 0.31
C VAL A 10 5.88 3.53 -0.51
N HIS A 11 5.96 4.69 -1.16
CA HIS A 11 4.91 5.20 -2.04
C HIS A 11 5.12 4.80 -3.50
N ILE A 12 4.00 4.66 -4.20
CA ILE A 12 3.95 4.49 -5.66
C ILE A 12 3.76 5.85 -6.33
N GLY A 13 4.61 6.19 -7.29
CA GLY A 13 4.46 7.40 -8.09
C GLY A 13 3.40 7.26 -9.17
N ARG A 14 3.42 6.14 -9.90
CA ARG A 14 2.46 5.81 -10.97
C ARG A 14 2.17 4.32 -11.02
N SER A 15 0.99 3.95 -11.53
CA SER A 15 0.71 2.59 -11.95
C SER A 15 1.53 2.20 -13.19
N GLU A 16 1.57 0.92 -13.53
CA GLU A 16 2.22 0.42 -14.75
C GLU A 16 1.63 1.05 -16.01
N ASN A 17 0.33 1.32 -16.01
CA ASN A 17 -0.37 2.01 -17.11
C ASN A 17 -0.19 3.56 -17.08
N GLY A 18 0.74 4.08 -16.26
CA GLY A 18 1.09 5.49 -16.20
C GLY A 18 0.10 6.39 -15.46
N LYS A 19 -0.92 5.82 -14.79
CA LYS A 19 -1.87 6.59 -13.98
C LYS A 19 -1.17 7.15 -12.73
N PRO A 20 -1.37 8.41 -12.38
CA PRO A 20 -0.74 9.00 -11.20
C PRO A 20 -1.31 8.39 -9.92
N ILE A 21 -0.45 8.08 -8.96
CA ILE A 21 -0.81 7.62 -7.62
C ILE A 21 -0.37 8.67 -6.61
N LYS A 22 0.93 8.86 -6.36
CA LYS A 22 1.46 9.95 -5.56
C LYS A 22 2.24 10.94 -6.43
N ILE A 23 1.70 12.14 -6.57
CA ILE A 23 2.23 13.16 -7.49
C ILE A 23 3.67 13.57 -7.13
N THR A 24 4.01 13.55 -5.84
CA THR A 24 5.34 13.91 -5.33
C THR A 24 6.37 12.80 -5.39
N ALA A 25 5.96 11.55 -5.65
CA ALA A 25 6.87 10.42 -5.79
C ALA A 25 7.46 10.33 -7.21
N ALA A 26 8.59 9.65 -7.34
CA ALA A 26 9.24 9.47 -8.64
C ALA A 26 8.33 8.67 -9.59
N LYS A 27 8.23 9.13 -10.83
CA LYS A 27 7.33 8.55 -11.85
C LYS A 27 7.67 7.10 -12.22
N SER A 28 8.89 6.67 -11.99
CA SER A 28 9.36 5.30 -12.22
C SER A 28 9.02 4.32 -11.10
N LEU A 29 8.52 4.80 -9.97
CA LEU A 29 8.11 3.96 -8.84
C LEU A 29 6.70 3.41 -9.09
N ASN A 30 6.63 2.23 -9.67
CA ASN A 30 5.46 1.37 -9.72
C ASN A 30 5.68 0.14 -8.85
N PHE A 31 4.67 -0.69 -8.67
CA PHE A 31 4.72 -1.85 -7.79
C PHE A 31 5.85 -2.83 -8.16
N ALA A 32 5.94 -3.21 -9.44
CA ALA A 32 6.94 -4.14 -9.93
C ALA A 32 8.37 -3.59 -9.82
N ASN A 33 8.58 -2.30 -10.12
CA ASN A 33 9.88 -1.66 -10.02
C ASN A 33 10.36 -1.57 -8.56
N ILE A 34 9.46 -1.29 -7.60
CA ILE A 34 9.80 -1.29 -6.18
C ILE A 34 10.26 -2.68 -5.75
N ALA A 35 9.50 -3.73 -6.09
CA ALA A 35 9.88 -5.11 -5.79
C ALA A 35 11.26 -5.47 -6.37
N LYS A 36 11.50 -5.11 -7.63
CA LYS A 36 12.76 -5.36 -8.33
C LYS A 36 13.93 -4.60 -7.69
N GLU A 37 13.77 -3.32 -7.38
CA GLU A 37 14.81 -2.53 -6.71
C GLU A 37 15.18 -3.10 -5.34
N CYS A 38 14.19 -3.56 -4.57
CA CYS A 38 14.42 -4.22 -3.28
C CYS A 38 15.22 -5.50 -3.45
N ALA A 39 14.83 -6.36 -4.41
CA ALA A 39 15.45 -7.67 -4.62
C ALA A 39 16.85 -7.61 -5.22
N ASP A 40 17.06 -6.72 -6.19
CA ASP A 40 18.24 -6.76 -7.06
C ASP A 40 19.32 -5.73 -6.64
N ARG A 41 18.94 -4.63 -5.98
CA ARG A 41 19.86 -3.51 -5.72
C ARG A 41 19.95 -3.05 -4.28
N LYS A 42 18.84 -2.99 -3.56
CA LYS A 42 18.80 -2.38 -2.21
C LYS A 42 18.99 -3.39 -1.08
N GLY A 43 18.84 -4.68 -1.36
CA GLY A 43 18.95 -5.72 -0.33
C GLY A 43 17.88 -5.61 0.76
N ILE A 44 16.72 -4.99 0.45
CA ILE A 44 15.58 -4.91 1.36
C ILE A 44 14.82 -6.23 1.27
N GLN A 45 14.66 -6.92 2.40
CA GLN A 45 13.94 -8.19 2.48
C GLN A 45 12.47 -8.04 2.81
N ILE A 46 12.07 -6.95 3.48
CA ILE A 46 10.68 -6.65 3.78
C ILE A 46 10.36 -5.24 3.31
N VAL A 47 9.36 -5.08 2.44
CA VAL A 47 8.91 -3.77 1.97
C VAL A 47 7.42 -3.60 2.18
N GLY A 48 7.02 -2.51 2.81
CA GLY A 48 5.62 -2.09 2.94
C GLY A 48 5.29 -1.05 1.88
N ILE A 49 4.39 -1.38 0.94
CA ILE A 49 3.92 -0.47 -0.10
C ILE A 49 2.56 0.06 0.31
N ILE A 50 2.46 1.36 0.61
CA ILE A 50 1.31 1.94 1.29
C ILE A 50 0.26 2.60 0.38
N ASP A 51 0.34 2.38 -0.92
CA ASP A 51 -0.63 2.88 -1.91
C ASP A 51 -1.45 1.75 -2.56
N CYS A 52 -1.43 0.55 -1.97
CA CYS A 52 -2.02 -0.65 -2.55
C CYS A 52 -3.56 -0.65 -2.58
N ALA A 53 -4.23 0.24 -1.83
CA ALA A 53 -5.69 0.38 -1.91
C ALA A 53 -6.17 1.13 -3.17
N SER A 54 -5.28 1.75 -3.94
CA SER A 54 -5.67 2.34 -5.22
C SER A 54 -6.11 1.26 -6.21
N PRO A 55 -7.27 1.39 -6.87
CA PRO A 55 -7.73 0.42 -7.88
C PRO A 55 -6.71 0.17 -9.00
N TYR A 56 -5.95 1.18 -9.39
CA TYR A 56 -4.90 1.04 -10.41
C TYR A 56 -3.72 0.18 -9.92
N VAL A 57 -3.38 0.30 -8.63
CA VAL A 57 -2.31 -0.50 -8.03
C VAL A 57 -2.78 -1.93 -7.78
N LEU A 58 -4.05 -2.13 -7.42
CA LEU A 58 -4.63 -3.47 -7.29
C LEU A 58 -4.55 -4.24 -8.63
N GLU A 59 -4.81 -3.57 -9.76
CA GLU A 59 -4.64 -4.17 -11.10
C GLU A 59 -3.16 -4.53 -11.37
N ASP A 60 -2.23 -3.64 -11.03
CA ASP A 60 -0.79 -3.90 -11.16
C ASP A 60 -0.36 -5.11 -10.32
N ILE A 61 -0.85 -5.25 -9.08
CA ILE A 61 -0.56 -6.39 -8.20
C ILE A 61 -1.09 -7.69 -8.79
N GLU A 62 -2.33 -7.69 -9.31
CA GLU A 62 -2.90 -8.87 -9.96
C GLU A 62 -2.06 -9.32 -11.17
N ASN A 63 -1.62 -8.36 -11.98
CA ASN A 63 -0.79 -8.66 -13.13
C ASN A 63 0.60 -9.14 -12.70
N PHE A 64 1.17 -8.55 -11.64
CA PHE A 64 2.44 -8.97 -11.08
C PHE A 64 2.40 -10.43 -10.59
N LEU A 65 1.35 -10.83 -9.89
CA LEU A 65 1.17 -12.22 -9.45
C LEU A 65 1.03 -13.20 -10.63
N LYS A 66 0.41 -12.77 -11.74
CA LYS A 66 0.26 -13.61 -12.96
C LYS A 66 1.60 -13.90 -13.66
N THR A 67 2.66 -13.15 -13.38
CA THR A 67 3.99 -13.41 -13.95
C THR A 67 4.60 -14.73 -13.46
N GLY A 68 4.16 -15.22 -12.30
CA GLY A 68 4.71 -16.42 -11.67
C GLY A 68 6.02 -16.18 -10.91
N GLU A 69 6.60 -14.97 -10.95
CA GLU A 69 7.79 -14.60 -10.16
C GLU A 69 7.46 -14.20 -8.72
N ALA A 70 6.17 -14.01 -8.44
CA ALA A 70 5.65 -13.64 -7.13
C ALA A 70 4.43 -14.48 -6.76
N TYR A 71 4.24 -14.70 -5.47
CA TYR A 71 3.12 -15.46 -4.93
C TYR A 71 2.74 -14.99 -3.53
N GLU A 72 1.45 -15.10 -3.19
CA GLU A 72 0.98 -14.85 -1.83
C GLU A 72 1.33 -16.03 -0.91
N ILE A 73 1.65 -15.75 0.36
CA ILE A 73 1.86 -16.77 1.38
C ILE A 73 0.69 -16.80 2.36
N GLU A 74 0.44 -17.97 2.97
CA GLU A 74 -0.66 -18.20 3.88
C GLU A 74 -0.64 -17.26 5.10
N ASP A 75 0.55 -16.98 5.63
CA ASP A 75 0.75 -16.07 6.77
C ASP A 75 0.63 -14.58 6.40
N GLY A 76 0.43 -14.27 5.13
CA GLY A 76 0.25 -12.92 4.61
C GLY A 76 1.50 -12.32 3.98
N GLY A 77 1.26 -11.49 2.96
CA GLY A 77 2.27 -10.85 2.13
C GLY A 77 2.50 -11.57 0.80
N ILE A 78 3.28 -10.91 -0.05
CA ILE A 78 3.68 -11.42 -1.37
C ILE A 78 5.17 -11.64 -1.37
N ILE A 79 5.61 -12.86 -1.68
CA ILE A 79 7.02 -13.16 -1.87
C ILE A 79 7.40 -12.97 -3.33
N TYR A 80 8.45 -12.21 -3.58
CA TYR A 80 9.01 -11.97 -4.90
C TYR A 80 10.40 -12.59 -5.01
N LYS A 81 10.58 -13.48 -6.00
CA LYS A 81 11.85 -14.18 -6.30
C LYS A 81 12.50 -14.84 -5.07
N ASP A 82 11.70 -15.28 -4.10
CA ASP A 82 12.14 -15.85 -2.83
C ASP A 82 13.13 -14.94 -2.03
N LYS A 83 13.13 -13.64 -2.31
CA LYS A 83 14.05 -12.66 -1.71
C LYS A 83 13.37 -11.57 -0.91
N VAL A 84 12.21 -11.09 -1.37
CA VAL A 84 11.53 -9.94 -0.81
C VAL A 84 10.11 -10.31 -0.41
N CYS A 85 9.76 -9.99 0.83
CA CYS A 85 8.39 -10.02 1.31
C CYS A 85 7.77 -8.62 1.13
N ILE A 86 6.68 -8.52 0.38
CA ILE A 86 5.96 -7.29 0.13
C ILE A 86 4.69 -7.29 0.98
N LEU A 87 4.55 -6.30 1.85
CA LEU A 87 3.36 -6.08 2.65
C LEU A 87 2.45 -5.08 1.93
N LEU A 88 1.19 -5.45 1.75
CA LEU A 88 0.19 -4.62 1.08
C LEU A 88 -0.37 -3.61 2.07
N GLY A 89 -0.11 -2.32 1.85
CA GLY A 89 -0.50 -1.27 2.77
C GLY A 89 -1.37 -0.19 2.13
N SER A 90 -2.03 0.57 2.98
CA SER A 90 -2.74 1.80 2.65
C SER A 90 -2.49 2.86 3.70
N GLU A 91 -2.17 4.08 3.27
CA GLU A 91 -2.14 5.26 4.15
C GLU A 91 -3.48 5.99 4.05
N VAL A 92 -4.14 6.17 5.19
CA VAL A 92 -5.43 6.86 5.29
C VAL A 92 -5.30 8.07 6.21
N GLU A 93 -5.67 9.25 5.72
CA GLU A 93 -5.80 10.44 6.54
C GLU A 93 -7.18 10.44 7.22
N THR A 94 -7.20 10.43 8.55
CA THR A 94 -8.43 10.52 9.35
C THR A 94 -8.55 11.89 10.00
N SER A 95 -9.80 12.33 10.24
CA SER A 95 -10.09 13.54 11.00
C SER A 95 -10.39 13.17 12.45
N GLU A 96 -9.58 13.68 13.37
CA GLU A 96 -9.72 13.41 14.80
C GLU A 96 -9.99 14.71 15.56
N VAL A 97 -10.82 14.61 16.59
CA VAL A 97 -11.09 15.71 17.52
C VAL A 97 -10.33 15.45 18.81
N SER A 98 -9.39 16.33 19.14
CA SER A 98 -8.64 16.24 20.37
C SER A 98 -9.51 16.60 21.59
N ARG A 99 -9.05 16.27 22.81
CA ARG A 99 -9.78 16.56 24.06
C ARG A 99 -10.08 18.04 24.28
N ASP A 100 -9.31 18.94 23.73
CA ASP A 100 -9.52 20.39 23.75
C ASP A 100 -10.42 20.92 22.62
N GLY A 101 -11.04 20.00 21.86
CA GLY A 101 -12.01 20.32 20.79
C GLY A 101 -11.37 20.78 19.47
N LYS A 102 -10.05 20.70 19.32
CA LYS A 102 -9.39 21.02 18.06
C LYS A 102 -9.45 19.83 17.12
N CYS A 103 -9.81 20.11 15.85
CA CYS A 103 -9.73 19.11 14.79
C CYS A 103 -8.30 19.01 14.26
N GLY A 104 -7.79 17.79 14.16
CA GLY A 104 -6.51 17.47 13.57
C GLY A 104 -6.63 16.34 12.55
N ALA A 105 -5.69 16.26 11.63
CA ALA A 105 -5.56 15.13 10.72
C ALA A 105 -4.50 14.16 11.27
N ALA A 106 -4.79 12.86 11.21
CA ALA A 106 -3.85 11.81 11.53
C ALA A 106 -3.65 10.92 10.30
N HIS A 107 -2.40 10.56 10.02
CA HIS A 107 -2.06 9.60 8.97
C HIS A 107 -1.90 8.22 9.60
N ASN A 108 -2.73 7.29 9.16
CA ASN A 108 -2.75 5.92 9.65
C ASN A 108 -2.32 4.98 8.53
N VAL A 109 -1.32 4.14 8.80
CA VAL A 109 -0.89 3.09 7.87
C VAL A 109 -1.51 1.77 8.30
N CYS A 110 -2.26 1.17 7.39
CA CYS A 110 -2.89 -0.13 7.56
C CYS A 110 -2.20 -1.14 6.65
N PHE A 111 -1.83 -2.31 7.17
CA PHE A 111 -1.31 -3.42 6.38
C PHE A 111 -2.33 -4.56 6.33
N PHE A 112 -2.38 -5.22 5.19
CA PHE A 112 -3.32 -6.30 4.90
C PHE A 112 -2.55 -7.58 4.56
N PRO A 113 -2.94 -8.72 5.14
CA PRO A 113 -2.23 -9.98 4.90
C PRO A 113 -2.38 -10.44 3.44
N HIS A 114 -3.57 -10.29 2.84
CA HIS A 114 -3.85 -10.82 1.51
C HIS A 114 -4.41 -9.76 0.55
N LEU A 115 -4.24 -10.02 -0.74
CA LEU A 115 -4.80 -9.18 -1.80
C LEU A 115 -6.33 -9.09 -1.71
N SER A 116 -7.01 -10.17 -1.29
CA SER A 116 -8.45 -10.17 -1.06
C SER A 116 -8.88 -9.15 -0.02
N ASP A 117 -8.09 -9.01 1.06
CA ASP A 117 -8.43 -8.14 2.19
C ASP A 117 -8.28 -6.67 1.81
N ILE A 118 -7.18 -6.30 1.15
CA ILE A 118 -7.00 -4.92 0.70
C ILE A 118 -7.97 -4.55 -0.44
N LYS A 119 -8.40 -5.51 -1.26
CA LYS A 119 -9.49 -5.28 -2.23
C LYS A 119 -10.82 -4.99 -1.54
N ALA A 120 -11.18 -5.77 -0.53
CA ALA A 120 -12.38 -5.53 0.26
C ALA A 120 -12.31 -4.17 0.96
N PHE A 121 -11.17 -3.83 1.55
CA PHE A 121 -10.90 -2.52 2.14
C PHE A 121 -11.03 -1.39 1.11
N SER A 122 -10.40 -1.50 -0.06
CA SER A 122 -10.49 -0.51 -1.13
C SER A 122 -11.93 -0.28 -1.59
N LYS A 123 -12.70 -1.35 -1.75
CA LYS A 123 -14.11 -1.29 -2.12
C LYS A 123 -14.93 -0.55 -1.06
N GLU A 124 -14.74 -0.87 0.21
CA GLU A 124 -15.45 -0.19 1.30
C GLU A 124 -15.05 1.29 1.38
N MET A 125 -13.75 1.58 1.36
CA MET A 125 -13.24 2.93 1.43
C MET A 125 -13.68 3.80 0.25
N SER A 126 -13.95 3.23 -0.92
CA SER A 126 -14.47 3.97 -2.08
C SER A 126 -15.84 4.61 -1.83
N ASN A 127 -16.59 4.13 -0.83
CA ASN A 127 -17.85 4.74 -0.40
C ASN A 127 -17.62 6.00 0.45
N HIS A 128 -16.44 6.15 1.04
CA HIS A 128 -16.10 7.22 1.99
C HIS A 128 -15.08 8.22 1.43
N ILE A 129 -14.27 7.82 0.47
CA ILE A 129 -13.16 8.59 -0.10
C ILE A 129 -13.40 8.88 -1.58
N LYS A 130 -13.46 10.15 -1.95
CA LYS A 130 -13.69 10.55 -3.36
C LYS A 130 -12.51 10.31 -4.29
N ASN A 131 -11.30 10.22 -3.74
CA ASN A 131 -10.04 10.12 -4.49
C ASN A 131 -9.27 8.84 -4.20
N ILE A 132 -9.97 7.72 -4.05
CA ILE A 132 -9.39 6.39 -3.75
C ILE A 132 -8.30 5.96 -4.76
N THR A 133 -8.28 6.53 -5.95
CA THR A 133 -7.26 6.26 -6.96
C THR A 133 -5.90 6.89 -6.67
N LEU A 134 -5.86 7.89 -5.78
CA LEU A 134 -4.65 8.61 -5.40
C LEU A 134 -4.14 8.19 -4.03
N SER A 135 -2.85 8.35 -3.79
CA SER A 135 -2.20 8.08 -2.52
C SER A 135 -2.75 8.92 -1.36
N THR A 136 -3.04 10.20 -1.61
CA THR A 136 -3.62 11.08 -0.58
C THR A 136 -5.11 10.82 -0.45
N GLN A 137 -5.45 9.87 0.36
CA GLN A 137 -6.83 9.47 0.61
C GLN A 137 -7.38 10.26 1.80
N ARG A 138 -7.81 11.50 1.53
CA ARG A 138 -8.42 12.34 2.55
C ARG A 138 -9.85 11.91 2.81
N SER A 139 -10.14 11.63 4.05
CA SER A 139 -11.47 11.25 4.50
C SER A 139 -11.88 12.08 5.73
N ASN A 140 -13.20 12.25 5.89
CA ASN A 140 -13.77 12.76 7.14
C ASN A 140 -14.17 11.62 8.09
N ILE A 141 -13.59 10.45 7.90
CA ILE A 141 -13.83 9.29 8.77
C ILE A 141 -12.95 9.38 10.01
N SER A 142 -13.48 8.90 11.12
CA SER A 142 -12.70 8.71 12.34
C SER A 142 -11.93 7.39 12.30
N LEU A 143 -10.90 7.27 13.14
CA LEU A 143 -10.11 6.05 13.28
C LEU A 143 -10.99 4.82 13.62
N SER A 144 -12.13 5.03 14.31
CA SER A 144 -13.05 3.95 14.66
C SER A 144 -13.64 3.21 13.45
N LEU A 145 -13.69 3.85 12.28
CA LEU A 145 -14.19 3.20 11.06
C LEU A 145 -13.15 2.24 10.44
N ILE A 146 -11.88 2.40 10.76
CA ILE A 146 -10.79 1.58 10.22
C ILE A 146 -10.63 0.26 11.01
N HIS A 147 -11.20 0.19 12.20
CA HIS A 147 -11.17 -0.98 13.08
C HIS A 147 -12.32 -1.98 12.83
N ILE A 148 -12.75 -2.11 11.59
CA ILE A 148 -13.79 -3.09 11.22
C ILE A 148 -13.16 -4.47 11.01
#